data_cbd60b74defb504a88d1e12041257f55
#
_entry.id   cbd60b74defb504a88d1e12041257f55
#
_cell.length_a   1.000
_cell.length_b   1.000
_cell.length_c   1.000
_cell.angle_alpha   90.00
_cell.angle_beta   90.00
_cell.angle_gamma   90.00
#
_symmetry.space_group_name_H-M   'P 1'
#
loop_
_entity.id
_entity.type
_entity.pdbx_description
1 polymer ?
#
loop_
_entity_poly.entity_id
_entity_poly.type
_entity_poly.pdbx_seq_one_letter_code
_entity_poly.pdbx_strand_id
1 'polypeptide(L)'
;MKMPRFTPLVVPTQRINENYIVALRCDLTYLWHTDQMTQIKTVSSCISRALDAAVVPGFSKIGYRVRQWIGNWQAISDFDLRGKTVVITGPTSGLGEQVARQLAATGANLVLVARNKEKCARVIDEIAPLCTGNKPVFIQAEMGDLESVRSACTAIQQQFTHLDVLIHNAGALLNTRQISPQGIEQTVASHVVGPFLMTTLLLPLLVGGRVVTVSSGGMYTSPLPIFDNGETLEMPANKYAGSKQYAIAKRAQVTLTEMWAAHEPQTEFVSMHPGWADTPGVQESIPGFRRITAPILRSASEGADTIAWLAAVQPLPGESGSFWSDREIRPTHKSPRTKKSDTKTARAALWKNISDYVDSFTQSI
;
A
#
# COMPACT_ATOMS: atom_id res chain seq x y z
N MET A 1 -4.54 77.13 0.99
CA MET A 1 -4.42 75.79 1.68
C MET A 1 -2.93 75.50 1.83
N LYS A 2 -2.36 75.70 3.04
CA LYS A 2 -0.91 75.67 3.28
C LYS A 2 -0.59 74.25 3.73
N MET A 3 0.38 73.56 3.08
CA MET A 3 0.93 72.28 3.50
C MET A 3 1.76 72.43 4.78
N PRO A 4 1.73 71.45 5.70
CA PRO A 4 2.57 71.45 6.88
C PRO A 4 4.01 71.04 6.54
N ARG A 5 4.98 71.74 7.15
CA ARG A 5 6.39 71.50 7.06
C ARG A 5 6.74 70.25 7.89
N PHE A 6 7.45 69.27 7.29
CA PHE A 6 8.04 68.15 7.98
C PHE A 6 9.36 68.61 8.63
N THR A 7 9.45 68.48 9.95
CA THR A 7 10.71 68.58 10.71
C THR A 7 11.38 67.20 10.70
N PRO A 8 12.67 67.10 10.40
CA PRO A 8 13.38 65.81 10.44
C PRO A 8 13.59 65.38 11.90
N LEU A 9 13.13 64.11 12.19
CA LEU A 9 13.48 63.43 13.44
C LEU A 9 14.96 63.07 13.42
N VAL A 10 15.71 63.63 14.36
CA VAL A 10 17.10 63.17 14.62
C VAL A 10 17.03 61.86 15.39
N VAL A 11 17.38 60.77 14.73
CA VAL A 11 17.50 59.47 15.35
C VAL A 11 18.89 59.38 15.97
N PRO A 12 19.01 59.02 17.26
CA PRO A 12 20.34 58.84 17.87
C PRO A 12 21.02 57.61 17.25
N THR A 13 22.25 57.78 16.79
CA THR A 13 23.15 56.70 16.36
C THR A 13 23.57 55.83 17.54
N GLN A 14 22.70 54.91 17.96
CA GLN A 14 23.14 53.79 18.78
C GLN A 14 23.85 52.79 17.86
N ARG A 15 25.07 52.39 18.25
CA ARG A 15 25.85 51.28 17.58
C ARG A 15 24.96 50.07 17.51
N ILE A 16 24.50 49.71 16.32
CA ILE A 16 23.81 48.45 16.06
C ILE A 16 24.80 47.33 16.33
N ASN A 17 24.54 46.52 17.33
CA ASN A 17 25.38 45.41 17.73
C ASN A 17 25.43 44.42 16.56
N GLU A 18 26.61 44.05 16.09
CA GLU A 18 26.81 43.11 14.95
C GLU A 18 26.05 41.78 15.14
N ASN A 19 25.87 41.36 16.39
CA ASN A 19 25.07 40.18 16.72
C ASN A 19 23.58 40.31 16.34
N TYR A 20 23.03 41.53 16.31
CA TYR A 20 21.63 41.76 15.87
C TYR A 20 21.49 41.65 14.34
N ILE A 21 22.51 42.05 13.59
CA ILE A 21 22.52 41.93 12.12
C ILE A 21 22.65 40.45 11.71
N VAL A 22 23.45 39.66 12.44
CA VAL A 22 23.58 38.21 12.19
C VAL A 22 22.29 37.47 12.52
N ALA A 23 21.61 37.79 13.63
CA ALA A 23 20.32 37.23 14.00
C ALA A 23 19.24 37.54 12.97
N LEU A 24 19.13 38.81 12.53
CA LEU A 24 18.18 39.22 11.49
C LEU A 24 18.47 38.59 10.12
N ARG A 25 19.72 38.36 9.77
CA ARG A 25 20.09 37.61 8.54
C ARG A 25 19.72 36.14 8.64
N CYS A 26 19.92 35.49 9.77
CA CYS A 26 19.50 34.12 9.99
C CYS A 26 17.98 33.97 9.92
N ASP A 27 17.22 34.90 10.55
CA ASP A 27 15.75 34.85 10.51
C ASP A 27 15.18 35.11 9.11
N LEU A 28 15.76 36.07 8.36
CA LEU A 28 15.32 36.34 6.99
C LEU A 28 15.66 35.23 6.01
N THR A 29 16.82 34.58 6.14
CA THR A 29 17.16 33.42 5.32
C THR A 29 16.32 32.20 5.69
N TYR A 30 15.99 32.00 6.96
CA TYR A 30 15.10 30.95 7.41
C TYR A 30 13.65 31.19 6.92
N LEU A 31 13.12 32.40 7.01
CA LEU A 31 11.80 32.77 6.50
C LEU A 31 11.72 32.64 4.96
N TRP A 32 12.77 33.02 4.25
CA TRP A 32 12.82 32.90 2.79
C TRP A 32 12.88 31.43 2.35
N HIS A 33 13.62 30.58 3.04
CA HIS A 33 13.64 29.12 2.80
C HIS A 33 12.32 28.47 3.16
N THR A 34 11.66 28.85 4.24
CA THR A 34 10.36 28.29 4.62
C THR A 34 9.26 28.71 3.64
N ASP A 35 9.29 29.91 3.10
CA ASP A 35 8.33 30.37 2.11
C ASP A 35 8.51 29.66 0.76
N GLN A 36 9.75 29.51 0.29
CA GLN A 36 10.04 28.71 -0.91
C GLN A 36 9.66 27.22 -0.74
N MET A 37 9.95 26.63 0.40
CA MET A 37 9.56 25.23 0.67
C MET A 37 8.05 25.06 0.71
N THR A 38 7.32 26.04 1.22
CA THR A 38 5.85 26.04 1.25
C THR A 38 5.27 26.19 -0.16
N GLN A 39 5.83 27.09 -0.98
CA GLN A 39 5.43 27.25 -2.37
C GLN A 39 5.71 26.01 -3.22
N ILE A 40 6.89 25.37 -3.06
CA ILE A 40 7.24 24.13 -3.74
C ILE A 40 6.26 23.01 -3.36
N LYS A 41 5.94 22.84 -2.07
CA LYS A 41 4.94 21.85 -1.60
C LYS A 41 3.55 22.12 -2.18
N THR A 42 3.14 23.39 -2.29
CA THR A 42 1.84 23.77 -2.85
C THR A 42 1.77 23.46 -4.35
N VAL A 43 2.79 23.79 -5.13
CA VAL A 43 2.88 23.49 -6.57
C VAL A 43 2.91 21.97 -6.79
N SER A 44 3.71 21.24 -6.02
CA SER A 44 3.77 19.77 -6.06
C SER A 44 2.38 19.15 -5.82
N SER A 45 1.66 19.62 -4.80
CA SER A 45 0.29 19.16 -4.49
C SER A 45 -0.70 19.48 -5.61
N CYS A 46 -0.59 20.64 -6.29
CA CYS A 46 -1.45 20.98 -7.42
C CYS A 46 -1.19 20.09 -8.63
N ILE A 47 0.08 19.83 -8.97
CA ILE A 47 0.46 18.92 -10.06
C ILE A 47 0.00 17.51 -9.77
N SER A 48 0.20 17.01 -8.56
CA SER A 48 -0.22 15.67 -8.16
C SER A 48 -1.74 15.51 -8.26
N ARG A 49 -2.53 16.51 -7.83
CA ARG A 49 -4.00 16.50 -7.99
C ARG A 49 -4.44 16.54 -9.44
N ALA A 50 -3.77 17.30 -10.31
CA ALA A 50 -4.06 17.33 -11.73
C ALA A 50 -3.77 15.96 -12.40
N LEU A 51 -2.67 15.30 -12.04
CA LEU A 51 -2.36 13.94 -12.48
C LEU A 51 -3.39 12.93 -11.99
N ASP A 52 -3.92 13.08 -10.78
CA ASP A 52 -4.96 12.20 -10.23
C ASP A 52 -6.32 12.36 -10.92
N ALA A 53 -6.65 13.58 -11.35
CA ALA A 53 -7.87 13.83 -12.12
C ALA A 53 -7.80 13.18 -13.50
N ALA A 54 -6.61 13.04 -14.07
CA ALA A 54 -6.36 12.41 -15.34
C ALA A 54 -5.90 10.95 -15.12
N VAL A 55 -6.80 9.98 -15.31
CA VAL A 55 -6.58 8.55 -15.02
C VAL A 55 -5.31 8.02 -15.70
N VAL A 56 -5.12 8.28 -17.00
CA VAL A 56 -4.01 7.73 -17.77
C VAL A 56 -2.65 8.22 -17.25
N PRO A 57 -2.35 9.52 -17.15
CA PRO A 57 -1.06 9.95 -16.60
C PRO A 57 -0.93 9.58 -15.11
N GLY A 58 -2.00 9.64 -14.31
CA GLY A 58 -1.96 9.34 -12.88
C GLY A 58 -1.54 7.90 -12.56
N PHE A 59 -1.95 6.94 -13.38
CA PHE A 59 -1.68 5.51 -13.17
C PHE A 59 -0.46 5.00 -13.92
N SER A 60 0.05 5.76 -14.89
CA SER A 60 1.18 5.37 -15.75
C SER A 60 2.55 5.70 -15.14
N LYS A 61 3.62 5.25 -15.83
CA LYS A 61 4.99 5.63 -15.48
C LYS A 61 5.24 7.14 -15.55
N ILE A 62 4.45 7.88 -16.35
CA ILE A 62 4.60 9.33 -16.48
C ILE A 62 4.29 10.00 -15.15
N GLY A 63 3.12 9.71 -14.56
CA GLY A 63 2.74 10.25 -13.26
C GLY A 63 3.67 9.84 -12.14
N TYR A 64 4.10 8.58 -12.14
CA TYR A 64 5.08 8.07 -11.18
C TYR A 64 6.39 8.89 -11.23
N ARG A 65 7.01 9.06 -12.41
CA ARG A 65 8.28 9.76 -12.56
C ARG A 65 8.17 11.25 -12.24
N VAL A 66 7.06 11.89 -12.63
CA VAL A 66 6.82 13.30 -12.28
C VAL A 66 6.73 13.46 -10.76
N ARG A 67 5.97 12.61 -10.06
CA ARG A 67 5.85 12.67 -8.60
C ARG A 67 7.16 12.33 -7.89
N GLN A 68 7.90 11.34 -8.37
CA GLN A 68 9.23 10.99 -7.87
C GLN A 68 10.18 12.18 -7.97
N TRP A 69 10.23 12.85 -9.12
CA TRP A 69 11.08 14.00 -9.35
C TRP A 69 10.68 15.22 -8.47
N ILE A 70 9.40 15.58 -8.45
CA ILE A 70 8.91 16.71 -7.66
C ILE A 70 9.04 16.44 -6.16
N GLY A 71 8.77 15.20 -5.72
CA GLY A 71 8.84 14.79 -4.32
C GLY A 71 10.24 14.54 -3.82
N ASN A 72 11.24 14.56 -4.71
CA ASN A 72 12.64 14.22 -4.38
C ASN A 72 12.72 12.97 -3.50
N TRP A 73 12.12 11.86 -3.98
CA TRP A 73 11.95 10.67 -3.16
C TRP A 73 13.27 10.04 -2.76
N GLN A 74 13.43 9.80 -1.48
CA GLN A 74 14.51 8.99 -0.93
C GLN A 74 14.49 7.59 -1.55
N ALA A 75 15.63 7.04 -1.93
CA ALA A 75 15.72 5.67 -2.42
C ALA A 75 15.35 4.68 -1.32
N ILE A 76 14.73 3.54 -1.68
CA ILE A 76 14.36 2.52 -0.68
C ILE A 76 15.60 1.97 0.02
N SER A 77 16.72 1.83 -0.68
CA SER A 77 18.00 1.39 -0.12
C SER A 77 18.57 2.28 0.98
N ASP A 78 18.09 3.54 1.07
CA ASP A 78 18.58 4.50 2.06
C ASP A 78 17.84 4.40 3.42
N PHE A 79 16.79 3.57 3.49
CA PHE A 79 16.12 3.24 4.75
C PHE A 79 16.87 2.14 5.49
N ASP A 80 16.96 2.26 6.80
CA ASP A 80 17.56 1.24 7.68
C ASP A 80 16.47 0.41 8.35
N LEU A 81 16.35 -0.86 7.92
CA LEU A 81 15.41 -1.83 8.50
C LEU A 81 16.16 -2.98 9.21
N ARG A 82 17.40 -2.77 9.64
CA ARG A 82 18.12 -3.77 10.42
C ARG A 82 17.38 -4.12 11.70
N GLY A 83 17.22 -5.43 11.95
CA GLY A 83 16.44 -5.93 13.08
C GLY A 83 14.92 -5.93 12.87
N LYS A 84 14.42 -5.37 11.76
CA LYS A 84 12.99 -5.37 11.42
C LYS A 84 12.62 -6.62 10.65
N THR A 85 11.51 -7.26 11.03
CA THR A 85 10.99 -8.45 10.36
C THR A 85 9.83 -8.10 9.46
N VAL A 86 9.96 -8.39 8.16
CA VAL A 86 8.98 -8.08 7.12
C VAL A 86 8.50 -9.37 6.46
N VAL A 87 7.21 -9.66 6.59
CA VAL A 87 6.54 -10.78 5.93
C VAL A 87 5.96 -10.32 4.59
N ILE A 88 6.24 -11.04 3.50
CA ILE A 88 5.76 -10.69 2.15
C ILE A 88 5.04 -11.90 1.55
N THR A 89 3.75 -11.75 1.22
CA THR A 89 3.01 -12.78 0.49
C THR A 89 3.16 -12.59 -1.03
N GLY A 90 3.35 -13.69 -1.77
CA GLY A 90 3.51 -13.68 -3.23
C GLY A 90 4.80 -13.03 -3.73
N PRO A 91 5.99 -13.34 -3.13
CA PRO A 91 7.26 -12.70 -3.48
C PRO A 91 7.95 -13.31 -4.71
N THR A 92 7.32 -14.25 -5.43
CA THR A 92 7.99 -15.07 -6.44
C THR A 92 7.90 -14.53 -7.87
N SER A 93 7.21 -13.42 -8.08
CA SER A 93 7.10 -12.75 -9.39
C SER A 93 6.56 -11.31 -9.24
N GLY A 94 6.75 -10.50 -10.28
CA GLY A 94 6.12 -9.20 -10.43
C GLY A 94 6.42 -8.22 -9.30
N LEU A 95 5.37 -7.63 -8.71
CA LEU A 95 5.53 -6.62 -7.64
C LEU A 95 6.20 -7.21 -6.39
N GLY A 96 5.73 -8.37 -5.93
CA GLY A 96 6.25 -8.98 -4.70
C GLY A 96 7.72 -9.35 -4.78
N GLU A 97 8.19 -9.82 -5.92
CA GLU A 97 9.61 -10.06 -6.17
C GLU A 97 10.43 -8.76 -6.10
N GLN A 98 9.92 -7.69 -6.70
CA GLN A 98 10.59 -6.39 -6.64
C GLN A 98 10.57 -5.77 -5.24
N VAL A 99 9.48 -5.95 -4.48
CA VAL A 99 9.41 -5.56 -3.06
C VAL A 99 10.46 -6.31 -2.25
N ALA A 100 10.55 -7.64 -2.40
CA ALA A 100 11.55 -8.44 -1.70
C ALA A 100 12.98 -7.97 -2.04
N ARG A 101 13.24 -7.69 -3.32
CA ARG A 101 14.54 -7.18 -3.80
C ARG A 101 14.88 -5.80 -3.22
N GLN A 102 13.93 -4.87 -3.22
CA GLN A 102 14.12 -3.52 -2.70
C GLN A 102 14.36 -3.54 -1.17
N LEU A 103 13.58 -4.34 -0.43
CA LEU A 103 13.71 -4.43 1.02
C LEU A 103 14.94 -5.24 1.47
N ALA A 104 15.44 -6.18 0.66
CA ALA A 104 16.68 -6.91 0.97
C ALA A 104 17.87 -5.97 1.17
N ALA A 105 17.94 -4.87 0.39
CA ALA A 105 19.00 -3.88 0.48
C ALA A 105 18.93 -2.98 1.73
N THR A 106 17.83 -3.01 2.48
CA THR A 106 17.62 -2.18 3.69
C THR A 106 18.07 -2.86 4.99
N GLY A 107 18.51 -4.11 4.93
CA GLY A 107 18.87 -4.91 6.10
C GLY A 107 17.70 -5.59 6.81
N ALA A 108 16.49 -5.56 6.24
CA ALA A 108 15.31 -6.22 6.81
C ALA A 108 15.48 -7.75 6.87
N ASN A 109 14.93 -8.37 7.91
CA ASN A 109 14.72 -9.82 7.99
C ASN A 109 13.48 -10.17 7.17
N LEU A 110 13.65 -10.79 6.02
CA LEU A 110 12.55 -11.09 5.11
C LEU A 110 11.99 -12.51 5.35
N VAL A 111 10.66 -12.59 5.49
CA VAL A 111 9.89 -13.83 5.51
C VAL A 111 9.06 -13.89 4.23
N LEU A 112 9.42 -14.80 3.33
CA LEU A 112 8.82 -14.91 2.01
C LEU A 112 7.77 -16.03 1.99
N VAL A 113 6.50 -15.63 1.93
CA VAL A 113 5.35 -16.54 1.94
C VAL A 113 4.90 -16.81 0.51
N ALA A 114 5.08 -18.05 0.04
CA ALA A 114 4.78 -18.45 -1.33
C ALA A 114 4.33 -19.91 -1.43
N ARG A 115 3.53 -20.22 -2.45
CA ARG A 115 3.05 -21.60 -2.71
C ARG A 115 4.12 -22.50 -3.34
N ASN A 116 4.99 -21.94 -4.16
CA ASN A 116 6.00 -22.72 -4.91
C ASN A 116 7.38 -22.52 -4.31
N LYS A 117 7.93 -23.58 -3.73
CA LYS A 117 9.22 -23.62 -3.04
C LYS A 117 10.38 -23.31 -3.98
N GLU A 118 10.38 -23.89 -5.17
CA GLU A 118 11.47 -23.77 -6.14
C GLU A 118 11.58 -22.34 -6.67
N LYS A 119 10.42 -21.71 -7.00
CA LYS A 119 10.38 -20.30 -7.40
C LYS A 119 10.84 -19.38 -6.27
N CYS A 120 10.47 -19.70 -5.03
CA CYS A 120 10.88 -18.88 -3.87
C CYS A 120 12.38 -19.04 -3.59
N ALA A 121 12.93 -20.25 -3.69
CA ALA A 121 14.36 -20.51 -3.54
C ALA A 121 15.18 -19.71 -4.56
N ARG A 122 14.75 -19.67 -5.83
CA ARG A 122 15.38 -18.82 -6.85
C ARG A 122 15.42 -17.35 -6.44
N VAL A 123 14.29 -16.80 -5.98
CA VAL A 123 14.24 -15.40 -5.53
C VAL A 123 15.16 -15.16 -4.33
N ILE A 124 15.18 -16.10 -3.37
CA ILE A 124 16.08 -16.01 -2.21
C ILE A 124 17.54 -15.96 -2.67
N ASP A 125 17.94 -16.83 -3.60
CA ASP A 125 19.32 -16.88 -4.11
C ASP A 125 19.68 -15.59 -4.87
N GLU A 126 18.74 -15.03 -5.64
CA GLU A 126 18.93 -13.77 -6.37
C GLU A 126 19.05 -12.55 -5.44
N ILE A 127 18.33 -12.51 -4.31
CA ILE A 127 18.36 -11.37 -3.39
C ILE A 127 19.37 -11.54 -2.27
N ALA A 128 19.87 -12.74 -2.01
CA ALA A 128 20.85 -13.00 -0.95
C ALA A 128 22.09 -12.09 -1.00
N PRO A 129 22.66 -11.77 -2.16
CA PRO A 129 23.78 -10.82 -2.25
C PRO A 129 23.44 -9.38 -1.84
N LEU A 130 22.15 -9.03 -1.83
CA LEU A 130 21.66 -7.70 -1.43
C LEU A 130 21.38 -7.62 0.07
N CYS A 131 21.21 -8.77 0.73
CA CYS A 131 20.89 -8.82 2.14
C CYS A 131 22.12 -8.43 2.98
N THR A 132 21.98 -7.37 3.76
CA THR A 132 23.01 -6.95 4.74
C THR A 132 22.77 -7.57 6.12
N GLY A 133 21.70 -8.34 6.30
CA GLY A 133 21.30 -9.05 7.51
C GLY A 133 21.17 -10.57 7.29
N ASN A 134 20.12 -11.15 7.85
CA ASN A 134 19.86 -12.59 7.75
C ASN A 134 19.41 -13.00 6.34
N LYS A 135 19.72 -14.26 5.96
CA LYS A 135 19.16 -14.85 4.75
C LYS A 135 17.63 -14.91 4.87
N PRO A 136 16.88 -14.58 3.79
CA PRO A 136 15.41 -14.64 3.82
C PRO A 136 14.88 -16.04 4.18
N VAL A 137 13.82 -16.09 4.97
CA VAL A 137 13.14 -17.32 5.38
C VAL A 137 11.99 -17.60 4.41
N PHE A 138 11.88 -18.86 3.96
CA PHE A 138 10.74 -19.32 3.16
C PHE A 138 9.69 -19.97 4.07
N ILE A 139 8.42 -19.54 3.90
CA ILE A 139 7.25 -20.19 4.51
C ILE A 139 6.30 -20.56 3.37
N GLN A 140 5.86 -21.82 3.33
CA GLN A 140 4.94 -22.26 2.29
C GLN A 140 3.50 -21.88 2.63
N ALA A 141 2.80 -21.21 1.68
CA ALA A 141 1.36 -20.99 1.74
C ALA A 141 0.74 -20.80 0.36
N GLU A 142 -0.45 -21.38 0.16
CA GLU A 142 -1.39 -21.01 -0.88
C GLU A 142 -2.48 -20.11 -0.25
N MET A 143 -2.50 -18.84 -0.65
CA MET A 143 -3.38 -17.84 0.00
C MET A 143 -4.88 -18.11 -0.21
N GLY A 144 -5.25 -18.91 -1.19
CA GLY A 144 -6.64 -19.33 -1.43
C GLY A 144 -7.03 -20.61 -0.68
N ASP A 145 -6.11 -21.22 0.08
CA ASP A 145 -6.37 -22.36 0.93
C ASP A 145 -6.17 -21.97 2.40
N LEU A 146 -7.25 -21.90 3.16
CA LEU A 146 -7.24 -21.41 4.54
C LEU A 146 -6.42 -22.30 5.47
N GLU A 147 -6.37 -23.63 5.22
CA GLU A 147 -5.54 -24.55 5.98
C GLU A 147 -4.05 -24.28 5.74
N SER A 148 -3.68 -24.03 4.50
CA SER A 148 -2.32 -23.64 4.13
C SER A 148 -1.92 -22.30 4.77
N VAL A 149 -2.84 -21.32 4.80
CA VAL A 149 -2.62 -20.04 5.49
C VAL A 149 -2.42 -20.23 6.99
N ARG A 150 -3.28 -21.02 7.64
CA ARG A 150 -3.16 -21.34 9.06
C ARG A 150 -1.83 -21.99 9.41
N SER A 151 -1.44 -23.00 8.64
CA SER A 151 -0.15 -23.69 8.82
C SER A 151 1.04 -22.75 8.69
N ALA A 152 0.98 -21.82 7.72
CA ALA A 152 2.00 -20.79 7.56
C ALA A 152 2.05 -19.82 8.74
N CYS A 153 0.90 -19.40 9.28
CA CYS A 153 0.84 -18.56 10.47
C CYS A 153 1.44 -19.25 11.69
N THR A 154 1.14 -20.54 11.90
CA THR A 154 1.74 -21.34 12.97
C THR A 154 3.27 -21.41 12.83
N ALA A 155 3.77 -21.64 11.60
CA ALA A 155 5.20 -21.68 11.36
C ALA A 155 5.89 -20.32 11.59
N ILE A 156 5.21 -19.20 11.30
CA ILE A 156 5.70 -17.86 11.62
C ILE A 156 5.72 -17.64 13.13
N GLN A 157 4.65 -17.95 13.83
CA GLN A 157 4.53 -17.79 15.30
C GLN A 157 5.57 -18.59 16.08
N GLN A 158 5.98 -19.76 15.55
CA GLN A 158 7.04 -20.58 16.16
C GLN A 158 8.45 -19.99 15.99
N GLN A 159 8.66 -19.15 14.96
CA GLN A 159 9.98 -18.61 14.62
C GLN A 159 10.17 -17.16 15.03
N PHE A 160 9.09 -16.41 15.18
CA PHE A 160 9.15 -14.97 15.43
C PHE A 160 8.24 -14.59 16.60
N THR A 161 8.72 -13.70 17.45
CA THR A 161 7.97 -13.13 18.59
C THR A 161 7.38 -11.75 18.27
N HIS A 162 7.83 -11.14 17.16
CA HIS A 162 7.37 -9.84 16.69
C HIS A 162 7.52 -9.72 15.18
N LEU A 163 6.57 -9.04 14.56
CA LEU A 163 6.57 -8.68 13.14
C LEU A 163 6.42 -7.18 13.01
N ASP A 164 7.34 -6.54 12.31
CA ASP A 164 7.27 -5.09 12.06
C ASP A 164 6.35 -4.76 10.89
N VAL A 165 6.36 -5.60 9.85
CA VAL A 165 5.49 -5.39 8.68
C VAL A 165 4.97 -6.70 8.13
N LEU A 166 3.67 -6.72 7.79
CA LEU A 166 3.01 -7.77 7.00
C LEU A 166 2.50 -7.18 5.68
N ILE A 167 3.00 -7.69 4.56
CA ILE A 167 2.61 -7.22 3.22
C ILE A 167 1.72 -8.26 2.54
N HIS A 168 0.44 -7.96 2.42
CA HIS A 168 -0.51 -8.72 1.61
C HIS A 168 -0.40 -8.28 0.15
N ASN A 169 0.52 -8.93 -0.58
CA ASN A 169 0.74 -8.66 -2.00
C ASN A 169 0.25 -9.81 -2.90
N ALA A 170 0.18 -11.04 -2.38
CA ALA A 170 -0.28 -12.18 -3.17
C ALA A 170 -1.64 -11.94 -3.81
N GLY A 171 -1.79 -12.29 -5.08
CA GLY A 171 -3.04 -12.19 -5.80
C GLY A 171 -2.86 -12.35 -7.30
N ALA A 172 -3.90 -12.86 -7.95
CA ALA A 172 -3.99 -13.03 -9.39
C ALA A 172 -5.38 -12.63 -9.89
N LEU A 173 -5.47 -12.22 -11.15
CA LEU A 173 -6.74 -12.04 -11.83
C LEU A 173 -7.06 -13.34 -12.58
N LEU A 174 -8.13 -14.01 -12.17
CA LEU A 174 -8.57 -15.27 -12.77
C LEU A 174 -9.67 -15.01 -13.78
N ASN A 175 -9.48 -15.42 -15.02
CA ASN A 175 -10.48 -15.23 -16.10
C ASN A 175 -11.65 -16.20 -15.99
N THR A 176 -11.44 -17.35 -15.32
CA THR A 176 -12.45 -18.39 -15.07
C THR A 176 -12.70 -18.53 -13.58
N ARG A 177 -13.97 -18.81 -13.21
CA ARG A 177 -14.35 -19.07 -11.82
C ARG A 177 -13.71 -20.38 -11.35
N GLN A 178 -12.97 -20.31 -10.28
CA GLN A 178 -12.38 -21.44 -9.57
C GLN A 178 -12.86 -21.42 -8.12
N ILE A 179 -12.85 -22.57 -7.47
CA ILE A 179 -13.30 -22.73 -6.10
C ILE A 179 -12.12 -23.23 -5.26
N SER A 180 -11.93 -22.61 -4.10
CA SER A 180 -10.93 -23.02 -3.11
C SER A 180 -11.31 -24.36 -2.45
N PRO A 181 -10.37 -25.01 -1.72
CA PRO A 181 -10.69 -26.23 -0.95
C PRO A 181 -11.83 -26.03 0.05
N GLN A 182 -12.03 -24.82 0.57
CA GLN A 182 -13.08 -24.49 1.53
C GLN A 182 -14.40 -24.02 0.84
N GLY A 183 -14.55 -24.20 -0.47
CA GLY A 183 -15.77 -23.87 -1.20
C GLY A 183 -15.95 -22.40 -1.55
N ILE A 184 -14.93 -21.54 -1.31
CA ILE A 184 -14.97 -20.10 -1.57
C ILE A 184 -14.46 -19.83 -2.99
N GLU A 185 -15.03 -18.83 -3.70
CA GLU A 185 -14.48 -18.41 -5.00
C GLU A 185 -13.01 -17.97 -4.84
N GLN A 186 -12.15 -18.48 -5.71
CA GLN A 186 -10.68 -18.43 -5.54
C GLN A 186 -10.13 -16.99 -5.44
N THR A 187 -10.71 -16.00 -6.14
CA THR A 187 -10.31 -14.60 -6.01
C THR A 187 -10.68 -14.05 -4.64
N VAL A 188 -11.89 -14.35 -4.16
CA VAL A 188 -12.33 -13.94 -2.80
C VAL A 188 -11.47 -14.64 -1.75
N ALA A 189 -11.24 -15.94 -1.89
CA ALA A 189 -10.40 -16.70 -0.97
C ALA A 189 -8.99 -16.11 -0.86
N SER A 190 -8.30 -15.93 -1.99
CA SER A 190 -6.89 -15.54 -2.00
C SER A 190 -6.63 -14.05 -1.75
N HIS A 191 -7.58 -13.16 -2.10
CA HIS A 191 -7.40 -11.72 -1.95
C HIS A 191 -8.04 -11.15 -0.69
N VAL A 192 -9.07 -11.83 -0.14
CA VAL A 192 -9.84 -11.28 0.98
C VAL A 192 -9.78 -12.20 2.20
N VAL A 193 -10.31 -13.41 2.11
CA VAL A 193 -10.48 -14.30 3.28
C VAL A 193 -9.13 -14.79 3.81
N GLY A 194 -8.23 -15.26 2.95
CA GLY A 194 -6.89 -15.69 3.34
C GLY A 194 -6.05 -14.59 3.99
N PRO A 195 -5.94 -13.39 3.39
CA PRO A 195 -5.31 -12.25 4.03
C PRO A 195 -5.97 -11.83 5.36
N PHE A 196 -7.30 -11.88 5.46
CA PHE A 196 -8.01 -11.59 6.71
C PHE A 196 -7.65 -12.62 7.78
N LEU A 197 -7.71 -13.91 7.48
CA LEU A 197 -7.29 -14.99 8.38
C LEU A 197 -5.83 -14.82 8.82
N MET A 198 -4.92 -14.57 7.89
CA MET A 198 -3.49 -14.38 8.21
C MET A 198 -3.29 -13.17 9.12
N THR A 199 -3.97 -12.05 8.87
CA THR A 199 -3.94 -10.88 9.75
C THR A 199 -4.45 -11.23 11.14
N THR A 200 -5.64 -11.87 11.25
CA THR A 200 -6.22 -12.28 12.54
C THR A 200 -5.26 -13.13 13.36
N LEU A 201 -4.67 -14.16 12.75
CA LEU A 201 -3.77 -15.08 13.44
C LEU A 201 -2.43 -14.45 13.83
N LEU A 202 -1.91 -13.52 13.02
CA LEU A 202 -0.62 -12.86 13.28
C LEU A 202 -0.75 -11.54 14.06
N LEU A 203 -1.96 -11.07 14.34
CA LEU A 203 -2.21 -9.80 15.01
C LEU A 203 -1.45 -9.65 16.35
N PRO A 204 -1.34 -10.69 17.22
CA PRO A 204 -0.56 -10.57 18.45
C PRO A 204 0.93 -10.27 18.23
N LEU A 205 1.50 -10.65 17.09
CA LEU A 205 2.89 -10.37 16.72
C LEU A 205 3.05 -8.98 16.06
N LEU A 206 1.97 -8.35 15.62
CA LEU A 206 1.94 -7.10 14.86
C LEU A 206 1.69 -5.85 15.72
N VAL A 207 1.68 -5.98 17.04
CA VAL A 207 1.53 -4.84 17.97
C VAL A 207 2.69 -3.86 17.77
N GLY A 208 2.39 -2.61 17.42
CA GLY A 208 3.38 -1.59 17.05
C GLY A 208 3.94 -1.75 15.63
N GLY A 209 3.47 -2.75 14.89
CA GLY A 209 3.83 -3.02 13.50
C GLY A 209 2.82 -2.45 12.50
N ARG A 210 2.97 -2.84 11.22
CA ARG A 210 2.15 -2.35 10.10
C ARG A 210 1.71 -3.47 9.17
N VAL A 211 0.44 -3.40 8.74
CA VAL A 211 -0.10 -4.24 7.66
C VAL A 211 -0.27 -3.40 6.40
N VAL A 212 0.36 -3.82 5.30
CA VAL A 212 0.28 -3.17 3.99
C VAL A 212 -0.50 -4.05 3.03
N THR A 213 -1.67 -3.61 2.59
CA THR A 213 -2.52 -4.34 1.66
C THR A 213 -2.39 -3.80 0.25
N VAL A 214 -1.89 -4.63 -0.68
CA VAL A 214 -1.76 -4.27 -2.08
C VAL A 214 -3.09 -4.47 -2.80
N SER A 215 -3.84 -3.38 -2.93
CA SER A 215 -5.06 -3.32 -3.71
C SER A 215 -4.76 -3.03 -5.20
N SER A 216 -5.68 -2.41 -5.91
CA SER A 216 -5.57 -2.08 -7.34
C SER A 216 -6.42 -0.87 -7.67
N GLY A 217 -6.05 -0.13 -8.72
CA GLY A 217 -6.92 0.90 -9.30
C GLY A 217 -8.29 0.37 -9.76
N GLY A 218 -8.42 -0.93 -9.99
CA GLY A 218 -9.70 -1.59 -10.28
C GLY A 218 -10.77 -1.36 -9.21
N MET A 219 -10.38 -1.16 -7.96
CA MET A 219 -11.30 -0.86 -6.86
C MET A 219 -12.16 0.39 -7.09
N TYR A 220 -11.69 1.35 -7.87
CA TYR A 220 -12.46 2.56 -8.20
C TYR A 220 -13.66 2.30 -9.12
N THR A 221 -13.67 1.17 -9.81
CA THR A 221 -14.76 0.78 -10.72
C THR A 221 -15.85 -0.03 -10.03
N SER A 222 -15.58 -0.58 -8.84
CA SER A 222 -16.49 -1.44 -8.11
C SER A 222 -17.11 -0.71 -6.91
N PRO A 223 -18.46 -0.65 -6.80
CA PRO A 223 -19.11 -0.34 -5.55
C PRO A 223 -18.83 -1.45 -4.52
N LEU A 224 -18.98 -1.14 -3.24
CA LEU A 224 -19.01 -2.15 -2.20
C LEU A 224 -20.32 -2.95 -2.38
N PRO A 225 -20.30 -4.30 -2.41
CA PRO A 225 -21.51 -5.10 -2.51
C PRO A 225 -22.47 -4.81 -1.36
N ILE A 226 -23.75 -4.81 -1.66
CA ILE A 226 -24.82 -4.74 -0.65
C ILE A 226 -25.18 -6.19 -0.33
N PHE A 227 -24.97 -6.60 0.91
CA PHE A 227 -25.17 -7.98 1.36
C PHE A 227 -26.64 -8.24 1.75
N ASP A 228 -27.57 -7.79 0.91
CA ASP A 228 -28.99 -8.05 1.10
C ASP A 228 -29.35 -9.44 0.57
N ASN A 229 -30.24 -10.14 1.23
CA ASN A 229 -30.81 -11.42 0.80
C ASN A 229 -29.79 -12.56 0.55
N GLY A 230 -28.70 -12.63 1.33
CA GLY A 230 -27.68 -13.68 1.22
C GLY A 230 -26.67 -13.46 0.09
N GLU A 231 -26.55 -12.25 -0.46
CA GLU A 231 -25.47 -11.90 -1.35
C GLU A 231 -24.12 -11.98 -0.60
N THR A 232 -23.10 -12.43 -1.32
CA THR A 232 -21.72 -12.56 -0.84
C THR A 232 -20.78 -11.71 -1.69
N LEU A 233 -19.49 -11.70 -1.37
CA LEU A 233 -18.48 -11.10 -2.25
C LEU A 233 -18.32 -11.84 -3.58
N GLU A 234 -18.88 -13.05 -3.69
CA GLU A 234 -18.71 -13.92 -4.83
C GLU A 234 -19.72 -13.61 -5.94
N MET A 235 -19.24 -13.48 -7.16
CA MET A 235 -20.13 -13.41 -8.32
C MET A 235 -20.75 -14.79 -8.59
N PRO A 236 -22.07 -14.86 -8.91
CA PRO A 236 -22.69 -16.10 -9.34
C PRO A 236 -22.00 -16.69 -10.57
N ALA A 237 -21.92 -18.03 -10.64
CA ALA A 237 -21.21 -18.73 -11.72
C ALA A 237 -21.70 -18.34 -13.13
N ASN A 238 -22.99 -18.16 -13.30
CA ASN A 238 -23.62 -17.78 -14.57
C ASN A 238 -23.43 -16.32 -14.98
N LYS A 239 -22.88 -15.46 -14.07
CA LYS A 239 -22.57 -14.04 -14.33
C LYS A 239 -21.10 -13.72 -14.09
N TYR A 240 -20.28 -14.75 -13.91
CA TYR A 240 -18.88 -14.55 -13.56
C TYR A 240 -18.10 -13.79 -14.64
N ALA A 241 -17.39 -12.78 -14.19
CA ALA A 241 -16.44 -12.02 -15.01
C ALA A 241 -15.21 -11.73 -14.13
N GLY A 242 -14.09 -12.36 -14.44
CA GLY A 242 -12.89 -12.31 -13.60
C GLY A 242 -12.43 -10.90 -13.26
N SER A 243 -12.45 -9.97 -14.22
CA SER A 243 -12.10 -8.57 -13.99
C SER A 243 -13.05 -7.86 -13.01
N LYS A 244 -14.36 -8.20 -13.02
CA LYS A 244 -15.33 -7.67 -12.06
C LYS A 244 -15.12 -8.28 -10.68
N GLN A 245 -14.97 -9.62 -10.61
CA GLN A 245 -14.69 -10.31 -9.34
C GLN A 245 -13.42 -9.76 -8.70
N TYR A 246 -12.37 -9.57 -9.48
CA TYR A 246 -11.13 -8.94 -9.02
C TYR A 246 -11.39 -7.51 -8.48
N ALA A 247 -12.13 -6.67 -9.20
CA ALA A 247 -12.44 -5.31 -8.77
C ALA A 247 -13.24 -5.28 -7.45
N ILE A 248 -14.19 -6.21 -7.26
CA ILE A 248 -14.95 -6.40 -6.01
C ILE A 248 -14.01 -6.75 -4.87
N ALA A 249 -13.14 -7.75 -5.05
CA ALA A 249 -12.17 -8.15 -4.03
C ALA A 249 -11.22 -7.00 -3.67
N LYS A 250 -10.74 -6.24 -4.66
CA LYS A 250 -9.86 -5.09 -4.43
C LYS A 250 -10.56 -3.92 -3.72
N ARG A 251 -11.87 -3.73 -3.94
CA ARG A 251 -12.69 -2.79 -3.16
C ARG A 251 -12.83 -3.28 -1.71
N ALA A 252 -13.16 -4.54 -1.50
CA ALA A 252 -13.27 -5.13 -0.17
C ALA A 252 -11.97 -4.98 0.64
N GLN A 253 -10.81 -5.20 0.02
CA GLN A 253 -9.50 -5.02 0.68
C GLN A 253 -9.32 -3.61 1.26
N VAL A 254 -9.67 -2.56 0.49
CA VAL A 254 -9.55 -1.17 0.96
C VAL A 254 -10.50 -0.91 2.13
N THR A 255 -11.75 -1.32 2.00
CA THR A 255 -12.75 -1.13 3.08
C THR A 255 -12.37 -1.90 4.35
N LEU A 256 -11.90 -3.16 4.22
CA LEU A 256 -11.42 -3.93 5.37
C LEU A 256 -10.17 -3.33 6.01
N THR A 257 -9.27 -2.72 5.24
CA THR A 257 -8.11 -2.00 5.80
C THR A 257 -8.53 -0.83 6.68
N GLU A 258 -9.51 -0.03 6.23
CA GLU A 258 -10.08 1.06 7.05
C GLU A 258 -10.77 0.53 8.31
N MET A 259 -11.42 -0.62 8.22
CA MET A 259 -12.11 -1.26 9.37
C MET A 259 -11.10 -1.85 10.36
N TRP A 260 -10.06 -2.56 9.88
CA TRP A 260 -8.97 -3.05 10.72
C TRP A 260 -8.32 -1.91 11.51
N ALA A 261 -8.02 -0.79 10.86
CA ALA A 261 -7.44 0.38 11.49
C ALA A 261 -8.31 0.94 12.64
N ALA A 262 -9.64 0.84 12.50
CA ALA A 262 -10.57 1.28 13.53
C ALA A 262 -10.71 0.27 14.69
N HIS A 263 -10.56 -1.03 14.42
CA HIS A 263 -10.70 -2.09 15.43
C HIS A 263 -9.41 -2.34 16.21
N GLU A 264 -8.24 -2.16 15.56
CA GLU A 264 -6.93 -2.53 16.08
C GLU A 264 -5.96 -1.34 16.12
N PRO A 265 -6.16 -0.38 17.05
CA PRO A 265 -5.39 0.86 17.12
C PRO A 265 -3.91 0.67 17.48
N GLN A 266 -3.51 -0.52 17.94
CA GLN A 266 -2.12 -0.85 18.26
C GLN A 266 -1.29 -1.29 17.04
N THR A 267 -1.93 -1.48 15.90
CA THR A 267 -1.29 -1.86 14.63
C THR A 267 -1.67 -0.86 13.56
N GLU A 268 -0.72 -0.43 12.73
CA GLU A 268 -1.01 0.44 11.59
C GLU A 268 -1.50 -0.39 10.40
N PHE A 269 -2.60 0.00 9.81
CA PHE A 269 -3.14 -0.63 8.61
C PHE A 269 -3.17 0.38 7.46
N VAL A 270 -2.61 0.02 6.32
CA VAL A 270 -2.65 0.84 5.12
C VAL A 270 -2.94 -0.01 3.91
N SER A 271 -3.62 0.57 2.94
CA SER A 271 -3.79 -0.05 1.62
C SER A 271 -3.22 0.85 0.53
N MET A 272 -2.89 0.25 -0.61
CA MET A 272 -2.32 1.01 -1.70
C MET A 272 -2.68 0.43 -3.07
N HIS A 273 -2.47 1.19 -4.15
CA HIS A 273 -2.43 0.65 -5.50
C HIS A 273 -1.13 1.01 -6.23
N PRO A 274 -0.58 0.07 -7.04
CA PRO A 274 0.74 0.21 -7.67
C PRO A 274 0.74 1.02 -8.98
N GLY A 275 -0.41 1.55 -9.40
CA GLY A 275 -0.59 2.05 -10.76
C GLY A 275 -0.69 0.92 -11.79
N TRP A 276 -0.46 1.23 -13.06
CA TRP A 276 -0.46 0.26 -14.14
C TRP A 276 0.95 -0.29 -14.36
N ALA A 277 1.29 -1.36 -13.64
CA ALA A 277 2.59 -2.01 -13.71
C ALA A 277 2.56 -3.21 -14.68
N ASP A 278 3.58 -3.34 -15.52
CA ASP A 278 3.77 -4.50 -16.40
C ASP A 278 4.30 -5.68 -15.58
N THR A 279 3.40 -6.54 -15.19
CA THR A 279 3.69 -7.74 -14.39
C THR A 279 3.23 -8.98 -15.16
N PRO A 280 3.76 -10.17 -14.85
CA PRO A 280 3.29 -11.42 -15.46
C PRO A 280 1.76 -11.59 -15.36
N GLY A 281 1.16 -11.23 -14.21
CA GLY A 281 -0.30 -11.30 -14.05
C GLY A 281 -1.07 -10.39 -15.01
N VAL A 282 -0.58 -9.17 -15.29
CA VAL A 282 -1.19 -8.26 -16.28
C VAL A 282 -1.01 -8.80 -17.71
N GLN A 283 0.15 -9.38 -18.00
CA GLN A 283 0.45 -9.94 -19.32
C GLN A 283 -0.47 -11.13 -19.66
N GLU A 284 -0.71 -11.99 -18.69
CA GLU A 284 -1.52 -13.21 -18.87
C GLU A 284 -3.04 -12.91 -18.82
N SER A 285 -3.46 -12.06 -17.87
CA SER A 285 -4.88 -11.88 -17.59
C SER A 285 -5.59 -10.85 -18.47
N ILE A 286 -4.86 -9.80 -18.90
CA ILE A 286 -5.43 -8.68 -19.69
C ILE A 286 -4.51 -8.27 -20.86
N PRO A 287 -4.20 -9.20 -21.79
CA PRO A 287 -3.25 -8.94 -22.88
C PRO A 287 -3.68 -7.81 -23.82
N GLY A 288 -4.99 -7.60 -24.01
CA GLY A 288 -5.52 -6.50 -24.81
C GLY A 288 -5.22 -5.13 -24.21
N PHE A 289 -5.38 -5.00 -22.89
CA PHE A 289 -5.00 -3.79 -22.14
C PHE A 289 -3.50 -3.51 -22.27
N ARG A 290 -2.69 -4.55 -22.05
CA ARG A 290 -1.23 -4.42 -22.16
C ARG A 290 -0.80 -3.98 -23.58
N ARG A 291 -1.39 -4.54 -24.64
CA ARG A 291 -1.04 -4.18 -26.03
C ARG A 291 -1.18 -2.67 -26.27
N ILE A 292 -2.22 -2.03 -25.71
CA ILE A 292 -2.48 -0.60 -25.91
C ILE A 292 -1.62 0.26 -24.98
N THR A 293 -1.40 -0.18 -23.75
CA THR A 293 -0.79 0.63 -22.68
C THR A 293 0.70 0.36 -22.48
N ALA A 294 1.29 -0.65 -23.13
CA ALA A 294 2.68 -1.06 -22.93
C ALA A 294 3.70 0.11 -22.91
N PRO A 295 3.61 1.13 -23.80
CA PRO A 295 4.57 2.23 -23.78
C PRO A 295 4.51 3.11 -22.52
N ILE A 296 3.40 3.07 -21.80
CA ILE A 296 3.17 3.91 -20.61
C ILE A 296 3.06 3.11 -19.32
N LEU A 297 3.10 1.78 -19.36
CA LEU A 297 3.13 0.95 -18.17
C LEU A 297 4.38 1.25 -17.33
N ARG A 298 4.21 1.16 -16.02
CA ARG A 298 5.31 1.15 -15.05
C ARG A 298 6.07 -0.16 -15.16
N SER A 299 7.36 -0.14 -14.89
CA SER A 299 8.08 -1.38 -14.57
C SER A 299 7.53 -2.01 -13.27
N ALA A 300 7.78 -3.30 -13.06
CA ALA A 300 7.43 -3.93 -11.80
C ALA A 300 8.13 -3.25 -10.60
N SER A 301 9.35 -2.74 -10.78
CA SER A 301 10.08 -2.00 -9.74
C SER A 301 9.42 -0.65 -9.42
N GLU A 302 8.99 0.12 -10.43
CA GLU A 302 8.24 1.37 -10.23
C GLU A 302 6.88 1.12 -9.54
N GLY A 303 6.22 -0.01 -9.84
CA GLY A 303 4.98 -0.41 -9.17
C GLY A 303 5.18 -0.88 -7.73
N ALA A 304 6.32 -1.47 -7.42
CA ALA A 304 6.68 -1.97 -6.10
C ALA A 304 7.10 -0.84 -5.12
N ASP A 305 7.52 0.31 -5.64
CA ASP A 305 8.12 1.40 -4.87
C ASP A 305 7.27 1.82 -3.65
N THR A 306 6.00 2.14 -3.86
CA THR A 306 5.13 2.59 -2.75
C THR A 306 4.87 1.47 -1.74
N ILE A 307 4.87 0.19 -2.15
CA ILE A 307 4.75 -0.95 -1.23
C ILE A 307 5.97 -1.01 -0.31
N ALA A 308 7.16 -0.99 -0.91
CA ALA A 308 8.42 -1.03 -0.17
C ALA A 308 8.61 0.21 0.71
N TRP A 309 8.21 1.39 0.21
CA TRP A 309 8.26 2.63 0.99
C TRP A 309 7.32 2.58 2.20
N LEU A 310 6.07 2.10 2.04
CA LEU A 310 5.14 1.93 3.16
C LEU A 310 5.66 0.91 4.19
N ALA A 311 6.44 -0.07 3.77
CA ALA A 311 7.11 -0.98 4.69
C ALA A 311 8.30 -0.33 5.43
N ALA A 312 8.97 0.63 4.80
CA ALA A 312 10.23 1.20 5.29
C ALA A 312 10.07 2.51 6.06
N VAL A 313 9.08 3.35 5.69
CA VAL A 313 8.94 4.69 6.27
C VAL A 313 8.49 4.65 7.72
N GLN A 314 9.20 5.37 8.59
CA GLN A 314 8.88 5.53 10.01
C GLN A 314 9.11 7.00 10.44
N PRO A 315 8.15 7.60 11.16
CA PRO A 315 6.76 7.16 11.36
C PRO A 315 5.96 7.17 10.05
N LEU A 316 4.77 6.53 10.04
CA LEU A 316 3.84 6.66 8.90
C LEU A 316 3.43 8.13 8.75
N PRO A 317 3.59 8.77 7.57
CA PRO A 317 3.25 10.19 7.40
C PRO A 317 1.75 10.43 7.14
N GLY A 318 0.89 9.62 7.76
CA GLY A 318 -0.55 9.68 7.63
C GLY A 318 -1.24 8.82 8.68
N GLU A 319 -2.57 8.78 8.63
CA GLU A 319 -3.37 8.00 9.56
C GLU A 319 -3.44 6.53 9.15
N SER A 320 -3.56 5.64 10.14
CA SER A 320 -3.95 4.25 9.92
C SER A 320 -5.30 4.20 9.21
N GLY A 321 -5.50 3.25 8.30
CA GLY A 321 -6.66 3.16 7.41
C GLY A 321 -6.49 3.89 6.08
N SER A 322 -5.44 4.70 5.91
CA SER A 322 -5.26 5.50 4.69
C SER A 322 -4.91 4.64 3.46
N PHE A 323 -5.32 5.17 2.30
CA PHE A 323 -5.09 4.54 0.99
C PHE A 323 -4.05 5.34 0.20
N TRP A 324 -3.04 4.64 -0.34
CA TRP A 324 -1.84 5.24 -0.90
C TRP A 324 -1.62 4.92 -2.37
N SER A 325 -1.02 5.85 -3.09
CA SER A 325 -0.39 5.62 -4.38
C SER A 325 0.68 6.68 -4.62
N ASP A 326 1.83 6.27 -5.14
CA ASP A 326 2.95 7.17 -5.42
C ASP A 326 3.36 7.98 -4.18
N ARG A 327 3.48 7.27 -3.03
CA ARG A 327 3.87 7.80 -1.72
C ARG A 327 2.99 8.95 -1.21
N GLU A 328 1.77 9.08 -1.73
CA GLU A 328 0.79 10.09 -1.30
C GLU A 328 -0.56 9.44 -0.97
N ILE A 329 -1.28 10.01 -0.01
CA ILE A 329 -2.63 9.58 0.35
C ILE A 329 -3.59 9.94 -0.78
N ARG A 330 -4.46 8.99 -1.15
CA ARG A 330 -5.44 9.12 -2.21
C ARG A 330 -6.86 8.89 -1.69
N PRO A 331 -7.86 9.54 -2.30
CA PRO A 331 -9.25 9.26 -1.95
C PRO A 331 -9.60 7.80 -2.33
N THR A 332 -10.37 7.14 -1.49
CA THR A 332 -10.84 5.77 -1.73
C THR A 332 -12.01 5.71 -2.72
N HIS A 333 -12.62 6.84 -3.05
CA HIS A 333 -13.73 6.96 -4.01
C HIS A 333 -13.44 8.02 -5.07
N LYS A 334 -13.58 7.64 -6.35
CA LYS A 334 -13.51 8.57 -7.50
C LYS A 334 -14.88 8.76 -8.20
N SER A 335 -15.93 8.09 -7.73
CA SER A 335 -17.28 8.23 -8.29
C SER A 335 -18.36 8.28 -7.19
N PRO A 336 -19.49 8.98 -7.44
CA PRO A 336 -20.64 8.97 -6.52
C PRO A 336 -21.18 7.57 -6.27
N ARG A 337 -21.12 6.67 -7.25
CA ARG A 337 -21.61 5.30 -7.15
C ARG A 337 -20.85 4.51 -6.08
N THR A 338 -19.52 4.56 -6.11
CA THR A 338 -18.70 3.85 -5.12
C THR A 338 -18.85 4.45 -3.73
N LYS A 339 -18.99 5.78 -3.64
CA LYS A 339 -19.20 6.47 -2.35
C LYS A 339 -20.55 6.14 -1.73
N LYS A 340 -21.62 6.10 -2.52
CA LYS A 340 -22.99 5.79 -2.04
C LYS A 340 -23.13 4.35 -1.56
N SER A 341 -22.38 3.39 -2.13
CA SER A 341 -22.43 1.99 -1.72
C SER A 341 -21.67 1.73 -0.40
N ASP A 342 -20.77 2.61 -0.01
CA ASP A 342 -19.90 2.44 1.15
C ASP A 342 -20.58 3.01 2.41
N THR A 343 -21.60 2.30 2.87
CA THR A 343 -22.41 2.66 4.05
C THR A 343 -21.92 1.90 5.28
N LYS A 344 -22.26 2.40 6.47
CA LYS A 344 -21.97 1.69 7.73
C LYS A 344 -22.54 0.27 7.74
N THR A 345 -23.75 0.10 7.22
CA THR A 345 -24.42 -1.21 7.12
C THR A 345 -23.67 -2.15 6.17
N ALA A 346 -23.27 -1.67 4.97
CA ALA A 346 -22.52 -2.49 4.01
C ALA A 346 -21.15 -2.89 4.57
N ARG A 347 -20.46 -1.99 5.28
CA ARG A 347 -19.20 -2.30 5.98
C ARG A 347 -19.37 -3.37 7.05
N ALA A 348 -20.38 -3.21 7.92
CA ALA A 348 -20.66 -4.19 8.97
C ALA A 348 -21.01 -5.57 8.38
N ALA A 349 -21.80 -5.60 7.30
CA ALA A 349 -22.13 -6.83 6.61
C ALA A 349 -20.91 -7.47 5.92
N LEU A 350 -20.02 -6.67 5.31
CA LEU A 350 -18.75 -7.17 4.76
C LEU A 350 -17.91 -7.82 5.86
N TRP A 351 -17.69 -7.11 6.98
CA TRP A 351 -16.91 -7.63 8.10
C TRP A 351 -17.47 -8.95 8.61
N LYS A 352 -18.78 -8.96 8.89
CA LYS A 352 -19.46 -10.16 9.38
C LYS A 352 -19.33 -11.33 8.38
N ASN A 353 -19.53 -11.08 7.10
CA ASN A 353 -19.42 -12.12 6.06
C ASN A 353 -18.03 -12.75 6.03
N ILE A 354 -16.96 -11.93 6.16
CA ILE A 354 -15.60 -12.45 6.17
C ILE A 354 -15.25 -13.10 7.50
N SER A 355 -15.66 -12.53 8.62
CA SER A 355 -15.46 -13.13 9.95
C SER A 355 -16.13 -14.49 10.06
N ASP A 356 -17.38 -14.63 9.56
CA ASP A 356 -18.09 -15.91 9.58
C ASP A 356 -17.32 -17.02 8.84
N TYR A 357 -16.64 -16.72 7.71
CA TYR A 357 -15.77 -17.68 7.05
C TYR A 357 -14.58 -18.08 7.93
N VAL A 358 -13.94 -17.10 8.55
CA VAL A 358 -12.75 -17.34 9.39
C VAL A 358 -13.11 -18.05 10.68
N ASP A 359 -14.19 -17.65 11.35
CA ASP A 359 -14.64 -18.24 12.62
C ASP A 359 -15.08 -19.68 12.43
N SER A 360 -15.85 -19.96 11.38
CA SER A 360 -16.28 -21.34 11.06
C SER A 360 -15.08 -22.26 10.81
N PHE A 361 -14.01 -21.73 10.21
CA PHE A 361 -12.78 -22.47 9.96
C PHE A 361 -11.94 -22.65 11.23
N THR A 362 -11.84 -21.63 12.10
CA THR A 362 -11.05 -21.71 13.34
C THR A 362 -11.72 -22.53 14.44
N GLN A 363 -13.06 -22.59 14.48
CA GLN A 363 -13.82 -23.40 15.45
C GLN A 363 -13.90 -24.90 15.08
N SER A 364 -13.56 -25.27 13.88
CA SER A 364 -13.56 -26.67 13.39
C SER A 364 -12.36 -27.46 13.88
N ILE A 365 -11.60 -26.91 14.82
CA ILE A 365 -10.38 -27.44 15.41
C ILE A 365 -10.59 -27.67 16.89
#